data_887c26640acc43f9761d32cce9ca30ee
#
_entry.id   887c26640acc43f9761d32cce9ca30ee
#
_cell.length_a   1.000
_cell.length_b   1.000
_cell.length_c   1.000
_cell.angle_alpha   90.00
_cell.angle_beta   90.00
_cell.angle_gamma   90.00
#
_symmetry.space_group_name_H-M   'P 1'
#
loop_
_entity.id
_entity.type
_entity.pdbx_description
1 polymer ?
#
loop_
_entity_poly.entity_id
_entity_poly.type
_entity_poly.pdbx_seq_one_letter_code
_entity_poly.pdbx_strand_id
1 'polypeptide(L)'
;MGKNKFLIIECISLGAILCSTLAFFGISGFALKPVYEETYLGEFKHKVSLLEKKSEEKRLIFVGGSAVAFGINSKLINSNLNGYNAVNFGLYASLGSRMMMDFVSNNIQDGDLVILMPEQDSQMLSLYFNGESTWQALDGDFHTLKYLSYDNYSSLIASYPKFALSKIKHNLNPLNIDGIYKRDSFNEYGDIESSLRNANIMYPKYYDDVNRISFDTDIISSDFIDYANEFNKTVTKKGGEVFYYFPPMNEDSLIDKSYSSVDDYYAYLCDELDFPIMGNPHNSLMDPLWFYDTNYHLNTSGSVVYTKQVIKDIKVLLNDSSKTEIVEPEMPAPIVDEGDGDNSYAGYFDYEEKDNEIVLTGLKNDLEEVVLPYRINNKIVTSFSNELFKNNKSVKKITLQENITKIDDYSFAGCTNLNSIILKQTLPSKIKIGSNLLEGTNARIYVPESSLSTYLSDYSWNKYASRISSI
;
A
#
# COMPACT_ATOMS: atom_id res chain seq x y z
N MET A 1 -30.43 -51.43 20.04
CA MET A 1 -29.17 -50.79 20.48
C MET A 1 -29.56 -49.63 21.38
N GLY A 2 -29.14 -49.63 22.66
CA GLY A 2 -29.65 -48.64 23.62
C GLY A 2 -29.16 -47.23 23.28
N LYS A 3 -29.97 -46.19 23.60
CA LYS A 3 -29.67 -44.76 23.40
C LYS A 3 -28.23 -44.36 23.77
N ASN A 4 -27.67 -44.99 24.85
CA ASN A 4 -26.31 -44.71 25.30
C ASN A 4 -25.21 -45.19 24.33
N LYS A 5 -25.42 -46.31 23.59
CA LYS A 5 -24.44 -46.78 22.59
C LYS A 5 -24.43 -45.87 21.37
N PHE A 6 -25.59 -45.35 20.98
CA PHE A 6 -25.70 -44.38 19.86
C PHE A 6 -24.98 -43.08 20.22
N LEU A 7 -25.22 -42.53 21.40
CA LEU A 7 -24.57 -41.30 21.88
C LEU A 7 -23.03 -41.44 21.95
N ILE A 8 -22.54 -42.59 22.40
CA ILE A 8 -21.09 -42.88 22.46
C ILE A 8 -20.49 -42.90 21.04
N ILE A 9 -21.16 -43.53 20.08
CA ILE A 9 -20.68 -43.57 18.69
C ILE A 9 -20.66 -42.15 18.08
N GLU A 10 -21.70 -41.35 18.33
CA GLU A 10 -21.74 -39.95 17.86
C GLU A 10 -20.59 -39.14 18.48
N CYS A 11 -20.35 -39.22 19.78
CA CYS A 11 -19.24 -38.53 20.44
C CYS A 11 -17.87 -38.96 19.90
N ILE A 12 -17.66 -40.25 19.63
CA ILE A 12 -16.42 -40.78 19.06
C ILE A 12 -16.25 -40.26 17.61
N SER A 13 -17.34 -40.26 16.81
CA SER A 13 -17.29 -39.78 15.43
C SER A 13 -17.02 -38.30 15.37
N LEU A 14 -17.66 -37.46 16.18
CA LEU A 14 -17.40 -36.03 16.30
C LEU A 14 -15.96 -35.76 16.76
N GLY A 15 -15.47 -36.51 17.75
CA GLY A 15 -14.09 -36.43 18.20
C GLY A 15 -13.09 -36.76 17.10
N ALA A 16 -13.34 -37.82 16.32
CA ALA A 16 -12.49 -38.20 15.20
C ALA A 16 -12.48 -37.12 14.07
N ILE A 17 -13.65 -36.56 13.75
CA ILE A 17 -13.76 -35.45 12.77
C ILE A 17 -12.98 -34.22 13.26
N LEU A 18 -13.17 -33.84 14.53
CA LEU A 18 -12.46 -32.69 15.10
C LEU A 18 -10.94 -32.90 15.08
N CYS A 19 -10.46 -34.08 15.55
CA CYS A 19 -9.03 -34.39 15.53
C CYS A 19 -8.44 -34.40 14.12
N SER A 20 -9.16 -34.98 13.14
CA SER A 20 -8.66 -34.98 11.75
C SER A 20 -8.66 -33.60 11.15
N THR A 21 -9.63 -32.74 11.44
CA THR A 21 -9.68 -31.34 11.02
C THR A 21 -8.52 -30.53 11.63
N LEU A 22 -8.29 -30.67 12.94
CA LEU A 22 -7.17 -30.00 13.60
C LEU A 22 -5.81 -30.47 13.06
N ALA A 23 -5.66 -31.80 12.83
CA ALA A 23 -4.44 -32.34 12.22
C ALA A 23 -4.24 -31.82 10.80
N PHE A 24 -5.29 -31.74 9.98
CA PHE A 24 -5.23 -31.19 8.63
C PHE A 24 -4.74 -29.75 8.64
N PHE A 25 -5.36 -28.88 9.43
CA PHE A 25 -4.95 -27.48 9.53
C PHE A 25 -3.56 -27.33 10.15
N GLY A 26 -3.25 -28.11 11.19
CA GLY A 26 -1.92 -28.11 11.81
C GLY A 26 -0.81 -28.47 10.82
N ILE A 27 -0.98 -29.55 10.05
CA ILE A 27 -0.03 -29.96 9.02
C ILE A 27 0.06 -28.89 7.91
N SER A 28 -1.09 -28.40 7.44
CA SER A 28 -1.14 -27.43 6.34
C SER A 28 -0.46 -26.10 6.69
N GLY A 29 -0.66 -25.59 7.91
CA GLY A 29 -0.07 -24.31 8.30
C GLY A 29 1.39 -24.42 8.77
N PHE A 30 1.72 -25.43 9.60
CA PHE A 30 3.03 -25.48 10.27
C PHE A 30 4.04 -26.43 9.61
N ALA A 31 3.60 -27.51 8.94
CA ALA A 31 4.50 -28.51 8.38
C ALA A 31 4.76 -28.34 6.88
N LEU A 32 3.88 -27.68 6.13
CA LEU A 32 4.14 -27.36 4.74
C LEU A 32 5.24 -26.30 4.61
N LYS A 33 5.96 -26.38 3.49
CA LYS A 33 7.00 -25.38 3.15
C LYS A 33 6.43 -23.95 3.18
N PRO A 34 7.17 -22.96 3.69
CA PRO A 34 6.79 -21.56 3.60
C PRO A 34 6.55 -21.14 2.13
N VAL A 35 5.52 -20.33 1.92
CA VAL A 35 5.12 -19.84 0.58
C VAL A 35 5.17 -18.32 0.46
N TYR A 36 5.28 -17.62 1.59
CA TYR A 36 5.31 -16.16 1.64
C TYR A 36 6.73 -15.60 1.86
N GLU A 37 7.76 -16.46 1.96
CA GLU A 37 9.13 -16.05 2.29
C GLU A 37 9.72 -15.05 1.28
N GLU A 38 9.41 -15.18 0.00
CA GLU A 38 9.92 -14.29 -1.06
C GLU A 38 9.02 -13.07 -1.30
N THR A 39 7.86 -12.99 -0.63
CA THR A 39 6.96 -11.84 -0.73
C THR A 39 7.47 -10.66 0.07
N TYR A 40 6.82 -9.50 -0.10
CA TYR A 40 7.06 -8.30 0.70
C TYR A 40 6.94 -8.58 2.22
N LEU A 41 5.93 -9.33 2.64
CA LEU A 41 5.73 -9.71 4.03
C LEU A 41 6.78 -10.70 4.55
N GLY A 42 7.41 -11.48 3.68
CA GLY A 42 8.50 -12.39 4.06
C GLY A 42 9.74 -11.69 4.60
N GLU A 43 9.91 -10.39 4.31
CA GLU A 43 10.97 -9.56 4.91
C GLU A 43 10.80 -9.38 6.42
N PHE A 44 9.60 -9.57 6.97
CA PHE A 44 9.36 -9.40 8.40
C PHE A 44 10.30 -10.23 9.27
N LYS A 45 10.61 -11.46 8.85
CA LYS A 45 11.56 -12.34 9.54
C LYS A 45 12.96 -11.72 9.67
N HIS A 46 13.46 -11.10 8.59
CA HIS A 46 14.75 -10.39 8.62
C HIS A 46 14.67 -9.19 9.57
N LYS A 47 13.62 -8.38 9.49
CA LYS A 47 13.42 -7.23 10.38
C LYS A 47 13.37 -7.63 11.86
N VAL A 48 12.71 -8.73 12.20
CA VAL A 48 12.73 -9.27 13.56
C VAL A 48 14.15 -9.68 13.96
N SER A 49 14.91 -10.31 13.07
CA SER A 49 16.30 -10.67 13.36
C SER A 49 17.19 -9.45 13.64
N LEU A 50 16.93 -8.30 12.99
CA LEU A 50 17.61 -7.03 13.28
C LEU A 50 17.26 -6.51 14.69
N LEU A 51 16.00 -6.65 15.13
CA LEU A 51 15.59 -6.31 16.50
C LEU A 51 16.19 -7.25 17.55
N GLU A 52 16.27 -8.55 17.28
CA GLU A 52 16.81 -9.55 18.21
C GLU A 52 18.33 -9.46 18.35
N LYS A 53 19.02 -8.89 17.34
CA LYS A 53 20.47 -8.76 17.33
C LYS A 53 20.94 -7.82 18.45
N LYS A 54 21.85 -8.32 19.28
CA LYS A 54 22.53 -7.49 20.27
C LYS A 54 23.50 -6.56 19.56
N SER A 55 23.50 -5.29 19.97
CA SER A 55 24.39 -4.26 19.46
C SER A 55 25.24 -3.70 20.62
N GLU A 56 26.50 -3.42 20.37
CA GLU A 56 27.36 -2.67 21.29
C GLU A 56 27.12 -1.15 21.18
N GLU A 57 26.64 -0.71 20.01
CA GLU A 57 26.20 0.66 19.77
C GLU A 57 24.71 0.80 20.08
N LYS A 58 24.28 2.00 20.43
CA LYS A 58 22.87 2.33 20.59
C LYS A 58 22.13 2.14 19.27
N ARG A 59 20.86 1.75 19.35
CA ARG A 59 20.05 1.57 18.13
C ARG A 59 19.07 2.73 17.99
N LEU A 60 18.89 3.15 16.73
CA LEU A 60 17.79 3.99 16.28
C LEU A 60 16.77 3.08 15.59
N ILE A 61 15.66 2.80 16.26
CA ILE A 61 14.65 1.85 15.76
C ILE A 61 13.48 2.66 15.19
N PHE A 62 13.33 2.63 13.87
CA PHE A 62 12.24 3.29 13.17
C PHE A 62 11.06 2.33 13.04
N VAL A 63 9.90 2.69 13.58
CA VAL A 63 8.72 1.82 13.72
C VAL A 63 7.54 2.42 12.98
N GLY A 64 6.97 1.67 12.05
CA GLY A 64 5.80 2.13 11.29
C GLY A 64 5.39 1.14 10.20
N GLY A 65 4.61 1.61 9.24
CA GLY A 65 4.20 0.84 8.08
C GLY A 65 5.21 0.92 6.93
N SER A 66 4.70 0.88 5.71
CA SER A 66 5.51 0.95 4.49
C SER A 66 6.16 2.32 4.27
N ALA A 67 5.58 3.39 4.81
CA ALA A 67 6.19 4.73 4.77
C ALA A 67 7.60 4.74 5.37
N VAL A 68 7.84 3.98 6.43
CA VAL A 68 9.17 3.83 7.06
C VAL A 68 10.10 3.00 6.18
N ALA A 69 9.61 1.87 5.63
CA ALA A 69 10.41 1.00 4.74
C ALA A 69 10.90 1.74 3.49
N PHE A 70 10.05 2.59 2.90
CA PHE A 70 10.37 3.39 1.71
C PHE A 70 11.05 4.73 2.04
N GLY A 71 10.83 5.26 3.25
CA GLY A 71 11.24 6.62 3.63
C GLY A 71 12.64 6.71 4.23
N ILE A 72 13.04 5.73 5.03
CA ILE A 72 14.32 5.75 5.76
C ILE A 72 15.44 5.13 4.93
N ASN A 73 16.60 5.79 4.93
CA ASN A 73 17.85 5.26 4.42
C ASN A 73 18.81 5.06 5.58
N SER A 74 18.83 3.85 6.12
CA SER A 74 19.62 3.50 7.32
C SER A 74 21.13 3.66 7.11
N LYS A 75 21.62 3.44 5.88
CA LYS A 75 23.03 3.64 5.54
C LYS A 75 23.46 5.10 5.70
N LEU A 76 22.59 6.05 5.30
CA LEU A 76 22.86 7.48 5.50
C LEU A 76 22.86 7.84 6.99
N ILE A 77 21.93 7.28 7.77
CA ILE A 77 21.88 7.48 9.22
C ILE A 77 23.18 7.00 9.86
N ASN A 78 23.58 5.75 9.60
CA ASN A 78 24.79 5.16 10.16
C ASN A 78 26.08 5.93 9.78
N SER A 79 26.07 6.57 8.61
CA SER A 79 27.24 7.38 8.16
C SER A 79 27.30 8.77 8.80
N ASN A 80 26.20 9.26 9.38
CA ASN A 80 26.10 10.65 9.88
C ASN A 80 25.81 10.76 11.38
N LEU A 81 25.54 9.64 12.07
CA LEU A 81 25.28 9.58 13.52
C LEU A 81 26.22 8.57 14.19
N ASN A 82 27.33 9.06 14.73
CA ASN A 82 28.32 8.20 15.38
C ASN A 82 27.76 7.54 16.64
N GLY A 83 28.03 6.26 16.83
CA GLY A 83 27.61 5.49 18.00
C GLY A 83 26.18 5.02 17.98
N TYR A 84 25.53 5.14 16.82
CA TYR A 84 24.17 4.66 16.58
C TYR A 84 24.09 3.74 15.36
N ASN A 85 23.30 2.68 15.49
CA ASN A 85 22.92 1.79 14.40
C ASN A 85 21.44 1.94 14.09
N ALA A 86 21.10 2.28 12.86
CA ALA A 86 19.71 2.33 12.40
C ALA A 86 19.15 0.92 12.21
N VAL A 87 17.92 0.72 12.68
CA VAL A 87 17.11 -0.48 12.45
C VAL A 87 15.78 -0.03 11.85
N ASN A 88 15.59 -0.30 10.57
CA ASN A 88 14.33 -0.01 9.90
C ASN A 88 13.32 -1.13 10.17
N PHE A 89 12.43 -0.93 11.15
CA PHE A 89 11.36 -1.85 11.50
C PHE A 89 10.00 -1.40 10.92
N GLY A 90 10.00 -0.73 9.77
CA GLY A 90 8.80 -0.43 9.00
C GLY A 90 8.55 -1.47 7.93
N LEU A 91 7.31 -1.88 7.68
CA LEU A 91 7.02 -2.85 6.62
C LEU A 91 5.69 -2.59 5.92
N TYR A 92 4.58 -2.92 6.51
CA TYR A 92 3.28 -2.91 5.86
C TYR A 92 2.20 -2.45 6.84
N ALA A 93 1.48 -1.38 6.49
CA ALA A 93 0.44 -0.80 7.35
C ALA A 93 -0.63 -1.82 7.78
N SER A 94 -0.93 -2.83 6.96
CA SER A 94 -1.91 -3.86 7.31
C SER A 94 -1.49 -4.77 8.47
N LEU A 95 -0.23 -4.75 8.91
CA LEU A 95 0.19 -5.42 10.13
C LEU A 95 -0.30 -4.68 11.38
N GLY A 96 -0.55 -3.38 11.26
CA GLY A 96 -1.02 -2.50 12.33
C GLY A 96 0.08 -2.04 13.27
N SER A 97 -0.04 -0.81 13.77
CA SER A 97 0.92 -0.21 14.70
C SER A 97 1.09 -1.02 15.98
N ARG A 98 0.01 -1.62 16.48
CA ARG A 98 0.04 -2.46 17.67
C ARG A 98 1.02 -3.61 17.53
N MET A 99 0.94 -4.38 16.44
CA MET A 99 1.87 -5.49 16.21
C MET A 99 3.32 -5.01 16.14
N MET A 100 3.57 -3.90 15.45
CA MET A 100 4.92 -3.35 15.34
C MET A 100 5.47 -2.93 16.70
N MET A 101 4.67 -2.24 17.52
CA MET A 101 5.02 -1.87 18.89
C MET A 101 5.25 -3.08 19.81
N ASP A 102 4.44 -4.14 19.69
CA ASP A 102 4.59 -5.39 20.44
C ASP A 102 5.98 -6.02 20.22
N PHE A 103 6.38 -6.15 18.95
CA PHE A 103 7.68 -6.73 18.60
C PHE A 103 8.84 -5.88 19.11
N VAL A 104 8.77 -4.57 18.93
CA VAL A 104 9.81 -3.65 19.40
C VAL A 104 9.91 -3.65 20.92
N SER A 105 8.79 -3.52 21.63
CA SER A 105 8.79 -3.49 23.09
C SER A 105 9.42 -4.73 23.72
N ASN A 106 9.27 -5.89 23.07
CA ASN A 106 9.86 -7.15 23.54
C ASN A 106 11.39 -7.27 23.30
N ASN A 107 11.94 -6.45 22.38
CA ASN A 107 13.33 -6.54 21.93
C ASN A 107 14.19 -5.30 22.25
N ILE A 108 13.71 -4.41 23.12
CA ILE A 108 14.42 -3.21 23.56
C ILE A 108 15.70 -3.57 24.33
N GLN A 109 16.77 -2.84 24.02
CA GLN A 109 18.06 -2.83 24.73
C GLN A 109 18.27 -1.47 25.39
N ASP A 110 19.09 -1.45 26.43
CA ASP A 110 19.42 -0.22 27.15
C ASP A 110 20.07 0.81 26.21
N GLY A 111 19.55 2.03 26.22
CA GLY A 111 19.98 3.14 25.36
C GLY A 111 19.38 3.18 23.95
N ASP A 112 18.45 2.29 23.60
CA ASP A 112 17.73 2.37 22.33
C ASP A 112 16.88 3.65 22.23
N LEU A 113 16.89 4.28 21.06
CA LEU A 113 15.96 5.34 20.70
C LEU A 113 14.94 4.81 19.70
N VAL A 114 13.68 4.78 20.08
CA VAL A 114 12.57 4.31 19.26
C VAL A 114 11.83 5.48 18.65
N ILE A 115 11.75 5.52 17.33
CA ILE A 115 11.07 6.57 16.58
C ILE A 115 9.81 5.96 15.98
N LEU A 116 8.66 6.25 16.59
CA LEU A 116 7.34 5.78 16.16
C LEU A 116 6.81 6.70 15.06
N MET A 117 6.57 6.13 13.88
CA MET A 117 6.23 6.84 12.65
C MET A 117 5.02 6.19 11.95
N PRO A 118 3.82 6.21 12.55
CA PRO A 118 2.63 5.66 11.90
C PRO A 118 2.22 6.52 10.71
N GLU A 119 1.74 5.88 9.62
CA GLU A 119 1.09 6.59 8.54
C GLU A 119 -0.16 7.31 9.05
N GLN A 120 -0.44 8.49 8.48
CA GLN A 120 -1.56 9.35 8.85
C GLN A 120 -2.88 8.81 8.28
N ASP A 121 -3.28 7.64 8.74
CA ASP A 121 -4.52 6.96 8.37
C ASP A 121 -5.11 6.20 9.58
N SER A 122 -6.42 5.95 9.53
CA SER A 122 -7.15 5.30 10.62
C SER A 122 -6.73 3.85 10.88
N GLN A 123 -6.06 3.18 9.95
CA GLN A 123 -5.54 1.83 10.14
C GLN A 123 -4.32 1.84 11.06
N MET A 124 -3.36 2.74 10.79
CA MET A 124 -2.13 2.86 11.58
C MET A 124 -2.35 3.62 12.90
N LEU A 125 -3.32 4.53 12.94
CA LEU A 125 -3.66 5.33 14.13
C LEU A 125 -4.78 4.72 14.96
N SER A 126 -4.89 3.39 14.95
CA SER A 126 -5.80 2.60 15.78
C SER A 126 -5.13 1.30 16.25
N LEU A 127 -5.85 0.50 17.03
CA LEU A 127 -5.40 -0.84 17.41
C LEU A 127 -5.76 -1.89 16.35
N TYR A 128 -5.76 -1.50 15.07
CA TYR A 128 -5.98 -2.42 13.97
C TYR A 128 -4.96 -3.57 14.01
N PHE A 129 -5.45 -4.77 13.75
CA PHE A 129 -4.65 -5.98 13.65
C PHE A 129 -5.22 -6.92 12.59
N ASN A 130 -4.39 -7.38 11.68
CA ASN A 130 -4.77 -8.31 10.62
C ASN A 130 -4.10 -9.67 10.83
N GLY A 131 -4.85 -10.64 11.36
CA GLY A 131 -4.33 -11.97 11.62
C GLY A 131 -3.87 -12.72 10.35
N GLU A 132 -4.47 -12.44 9.18
CA GLU A 132 -4.04 -13.08 7.92
C GLU A 132 -2.68 -12.57 7.47
N SER A 133 -2.49 -11.23 7.41
CA SER A 133 -1.20 -10.63 7.10
C SER A 133 -0.13 -11.03 8.11
N THR A 134 -0.50 -11.16 9.38
CA THR A 134 0.41 -11.64 10.43
C THR A 134 0.87 -13.08 10.18
N TRP A 135 -0.04 -14.00 9.84
CA TRP A 135 0.35 -15.37 9.49
C TRP A 135 1.26 -15.44 8.27
N GLN A 136 1.02 -14.59 7.27
CA GLN A 136 1.86 -14.51 6.08
C GLN A 136 3.26 -13.99 6.42
N ALA A 137 3.35 -12.94 7.25
CA ALA A 137 4.62 -12.38 7.71
C ALA A 137 5.44 -13.35 8.57
N LEU A 138 4.76 -14.22 9.34
CA LEU A 138 5.39 -15.21 10.23
C LEU A 138 5.52 -16.60 9.58
N ASP A 139 5.24 -16.75 8.28
CA ASP A 139 5.27 -18.06 7.63
C ASP A 139 6.68 -18.68 7.65
N GLY A 140 6.81 -19.76 8.43
CA GLY A 140 8.09 -20.43 8.69
C GLY A 140 8.89 -19.88 9.87
N ASP A 141 8.38 -18.86 10.57
CA ASP A 141 9.03 -18.24 11.73
C ASP A 141 8.10 -18.06 12.93
N PHE A 142 7.39 -19.12 13.29
CA PHE A 142 6.32 -19.09 14.29
C PHE A 142 6.81 -18.90 15.74
N HIS A 143 8.11 -18.97 15.99
CA HIS A 143 8.66 -18.75 17.35
C HIS A 143 8.47 -17.28 17.80
N THR A 144 8.31 -16.36 16.87
CA THR A 144 8.09 -14.93 17.09
C THR A 144 6.66 -14.60 17.53
N LEU A 145 5.71 -15.54 17.42
CA LEU A 145 4.35 -15.40 17.96
C LEU A 145 4.34 -15.01 19.45
N LYS A 146 5.37 -15.39 20.21
CA LYS A 146 5.55 -15.02 21.63
C LYS A 146 5.62 -13.51 21.88
N TYR A 147 5.90 -12.70 20.85
CA TYR A 147 5.98 -11.24 20.95
C TYR A 147 4.62 -10.56 20.82
N LEU A 148 3.62 -11.25 20.27
CA LEU A 148 2.28 -10.69 20.11
C LEU A 148 1.54 -10.56 21.43
N SER A 149 0.82 -9.48 21.61
CA SER A 149 -0.13 -9.29 22.71
C SER A 149 -1.26 -10.32 22.67
N TYR A 150 -1.71 -10.75 23.85
CA TYR A 150 -2.80 -11.74 23.99
C TYR A 150 -4.11 -11.32 23.35
N ASP A 151 -4.41 -10.03 23.29
CA ASP A 151 -5.63 -9.49 22.69
C ASP A 151 -5.72 -9.78 21.18
N ASN A 152 -4.58 -9.97 20.53
CA ASN A 152 -4.49 -10.29 19.10
C ASN A 152 -4.78 -11.77 18.79
N TYR A 153 -4.72 -12.67 19.79
CA TYR A 153 -4.82 -14.13 19.57
C TYR A 153 -6.17 -14.56 19.02
N SER A 154 -7.27 -13.91 19.42
CA SER A 154 -8.60 -14.24 18.90
C SER A 154 -8.69 -14.04 17.38
N SER A 155 -8.19 -12.90 16.88
CA SER A 155 -8.12 -12.59 15.44
C SER A 155 -7.15 -13.51 14.72
N LEU A 156 -6.00 -13.79 15.35
CA LEU A 156 -4.98 -14.69 14.81
C LEU A 156 -5.54 -16.11 14.63
N ILE A 157 -6.21 -16.67 15.65
CA ILE A 157 -6.83 -18.00 15.58
C ILE A 157 -7.94 -18.03 14.54
N ALA A 158 -8.79 -16.99 14.47
CA ALA A 158 -9.89 -16.93 13.51
C ALA A 158 -9.41 -16.89 12.05
N SER A 159 -8.26 -16.26 11.77
CA SER A 159 -7.69 -16.15 10.42
C SER A 159 -6.86 -17.39 10.01
N TYR A 160 -6.46 -18.23 10.97
CA TYR A 160 -5.58 -19.37 10.72
C TYR A 160 -6.08 -20.37 9.65
N PRO A 161 -7.37 -20.79 9.63
CA PRO A 161 -7.85 -21.68 8.60
C PRO A 161 -7.68 -21.12 7.18
N LYS A 162 -7.90 -19.83 6.99
CA LYS A 162 -7.72 -19.16 5.71
C LYS A 162 -6.25 -19.16 5.28
N PHE A 163 -5.34 -18.86 6.20
CA PHE A 163 -3.90 -18.95 5.97
C PHE A 163 -3.47 -20.36 5.57
N ALA A 164 -3.88 -21.39 6.32
CA ALA A 164 -3.51 -22.78 6.05
C ALA A 164 -4.00 -23.26 4.67
N LEU A 165 -5.24 -22.90 4.28
CA LEU A 165 -5.77 -23.21 2.95
C LEU A 165 -5.02 -22.44 1.85
N SER A 166 -4.70 -21.17 2.07
CA SER A 166 -3.91 -20.36 1.15
C SER A 166 -2.51 -20.97 0.95
N LYS A 167 -1.89 -21.45 2.02
CA LYS A 167 -0.60 -22.13 1.98
C LYS A 167 -0.64 -23.42 1.14
N ILE A 168 -1.70 -24.22 1.25
CA ILE A 168 -1.91 -25.39 0.38
C ILE A 168 -1.99 -24.95 -1.08
N LYS A 169 -2.84 -23.94 -1.36
CA LYS A 169 -3.03 -23.41 -2.72
C LYS A 169 -1.70 -22.97 -3.34
N HIS A 170 -0.88 -22.25 -2.60
CA HIS A 170 0.37 -21.69 -3.12
C HIS A 170 1.54 -22.68 -3.13
N ASN A 171 1.46 -23.79 -2.37
CA ASN A 171 2.37 -24.91 -2.58
C ASN A 171 2.07 -25.68 -3.90
N LEU A 172 0.81 -25.67 -4.37
CA LEU A 172 0.40 -26.27 -5.64
C LEU A 172 0.59 -25.31 -6.83
N ASN A 173 0.30 -24.03 -6.61
CA ASN A 173 0.41 -22.96 -7.61
C ASN A 173 1.20 -21.81 -6.99
N PRO A 174 2.52 -21.73 -7.19
CA PRO A 174 3.37 -20.71 -6.61
C PRO A 174 2.84 -19.28 -6.85
N LEU A 175 3.09 -18.40 -5.88
CA LEU A 175 2.79 -16.97 -6.03
C LEU A 175 3.64 -16.39 -7.16
N ASN A 176 3.03 -15.60 -8.02
CA ASN A 176 3.78 -14.70 -8.90
C ASN A 176 4.16 -13.47 -8.10
N ILE A 177 5.46 -13.21 -7.96
CA ILE A 177 6.01 -12.12 -7.16
C ILE A 177 6.83 -11.24 -8.09
N ASP A 178 6.20 -10.18 -8.57
CA ASP A 178 6.81 -9.22 -9.50
C ASP A 178 6.91 -7.82 -8.87
N GLY A 179 7.70 -6.97 -9.52
CA GLY A 179 7.85 -5.57 -9.13
C GLY A 179 8.68 -5.37 -7.87
N ILE A 180 8.33 -4.32 -7.12
CA ILE A 180 9.07 -3.87 -5.94
C ILE A 180 8.61 -4.57 -4.64
N TYR A 181 7.39 -5.13 -4.62
CA TYR A 181 6.78 -5.71 -3.41
C TYR A 181 7.22 -7.15 -3.19
N LYS A 182 8.53 -7.35 -3.03
CA LYS A 182 9.18 -8.64 -2.77
C LYS A 182 10.31 -8.49 -1.77
N ARG A 183 10.73 -9.61 -1.18
CA ARG A 183 11.83 -9.65 -0.21
C ARG A 183 13.15 -9.12 -0.78
N ASP A 184 13.49 -9.49 -2.01
CA ASP A 184 14.74 -9.06 -2.65
C ASP A 184 14.84 -7.55 -2.91
N SER A 185 13.77 -6.79 -2.66
CA SER A 185 13.79 -5.32 -2.75
C SER A 185 14.35 -4.66 -1.50
N PHE A 186 14.59 -5.41 -0.42
CA PHE A 186 15.12 -4.89 0.83
C PHE A 186 16.64 -5.14 0.94
N ASN A 187 17.34 -4.18 1.54
CA ASN A 187 18.76 -4.31 1.86
C ASN A 187 18.99 -4.91 3.26
N GLU A 188 20.25 -5.03 3.66
CA GLU A 188 20.65 -5.58 4.96
C GLU A 188 20.18 -4.79 6.18
N TYR A 189 19.67 -3.57 6.01
CA TYR A 189 19.12 -2.72 7.08
C TYR A 189 17.60 -2.81 7.18
N GLY A 190 16.96 -3.48 6.21
CA GLY A 190 15.52 -3.51 6.08
C GLY A 190 14.91 -2.31 5.34
N ASP A 191 15.71 -1.50 4.64
CA ASP A 191 15.22 -0.42 3.79
C ASP A 191 14.87 -0.98 2.40
N ILE A 192 13.88 -0.39 1.72
CA ILE A 192 13.63 -0.68 0.31
C ILE A 192 14.75 -0.09 -0.53
N GLU A 193 15.44 -0.93 -1.29
CA GLU A 193 16.48 -0.55 -2.25
C GLU A 193 16.19 -1.17 -3.61
N SER A 194 15.52 -0.42 -4.48
CA SER A 194 15.11 -0.90 -5.80
C SER A 194 15.22 0.21 -6.85
N SER A 195 15.83 -0.13 -7.98
CA SER A 195 15.87 0.75 -9.16
C SER A 195 14.49 1.00 -9.78
N LEU A 196 13.47 0.24 -9.36
CA LEU A 196 12.10 0.43 -9.87
C LEU A 196 11.42 1.68 -9.28
N ARG A 197 11.90 2.23 -8.17
CA ARG A 197 11.30 3.41 -7.51
C ARG A 197 12.04 4.73 -7.80
N ASN A 198 12.39 4.99 -9.05
CA ASN A 198 13.19 6.17 -9.39
C ASN A 198 12.38 7.46 -9.57
N ALA A 199 11.09 7.38 -9.79
CA ALA A 199 10.21 8.52 -9.99
C ALA A 199 8.77 8.21 -9.58
N ASN A 200 7.92 9.24 -9.53
CA ASN A 200 6.51 9.10 -9.21
C ASN A 200 5.73 8.49 -10.40
N ILE A 201 5.07 7.36 -10.16
CA ILE A 201 4.25 6.63 -11.15
C ILE A 201 2.74 6.86 -10.97
N MET A 202 2.33 7.75 -10.06
CA MET A 202 0.91 8.09 -9.80
C MET A 202 0.36 9.13 -10.79
N TYR A 203 0.92 9.14 -11.98
CA TYR A 203 0.46 10.00 -13.07
C TYR A 203 -1.05 9.80 -13.34
N PRO A 204 -1.86 10.83 -13.69
CA PRO A 204 -1.42 12.22 -13.97
C PRO A 204 -1.40 13.14 -12.74
N LYS A 205 -1.91 12.73 -11.60
CA LYS A 205 -2.07 13.60 -10.42
C LYS A 205 -0.82 13.64 -9.54
N TYR A 206 0.05 12.65 -9.66
CA TYR A 206 1.23 12.42 -8.82
C TYR A 206 0.91 12.23 -7.33
N TYR A 207 -0.35 11.93 -7.00
CA TYR A 207 -0.81 11.48 -5.68
C TYR A 207 -1.92 10.44 -5.81
N ASP A 208 -2.09 9.61 -4.78
CA ASP A 208 -3.19 8.65 -4.67
C ASP A 208 -4.46 9.38 -4.19
N ASP A 209 -5.44 9.54 -5.09
CA ASP A 209 -6.70 10.24 -4.83
C ASP A 209 -7.68 9.43 -3.97
N VAL A 210 -7.42 8.13 -3.79
CA VAL A 210 -8.27 7.25 -2.98
C VAL A 210 -7.88 7.32 -1.51
N ASN A 211 -6.57 7.31 -1.22
CA ASN A 211 -6.03 7.31 0.14
C ASN A 211 -5.46 8.68 0.50
N ARG A 212 -6.33 9.70 0.48
CA ARG A 212 -5.94 11.07 0.81
C ARG A 212 -5.64 11.24 2.29
N ILE A 213 -4.71 12.14 2.60
CA ILE A 213 -4.22 12.38 3.94
C ILE A 213 -5.07 13.45 4.63
N SER A 214 -5.52 13.14 5.87
CA SER A 214 -6.21 14.07 6.76
C SER A 214 -5.41 14.30 8.03
N PHE A 215 -5.48 15.53 8.55
CA PHE A 215 -5.04 15.90 9.89
C PHE A 215 -6.22 16.17 10.83
N ASP A 216 -7.37 15.58 10.52
CA ASP A 216 -8.48 15.56 11.46
C ASP A 216 -8.15 14.64 12.65
N THR A 217 -8.41 15.10 13.88
CA THR A 217 -8.15 14.32 15.09
C THR A 217 -9.03 13.06 15.18
N ASP A 218 -10.12 13.00 14.43
CA ASP A 218 -11.00 11.83 14.37
C ASP A 218 -10.36 10.59 13.73
N ILE A 219 -9.23 10.75 13.02
CA ILE A 219 -8.52 9.60 12.41
C ILE A 219 -7.70 8.80 13.42
N ILE A 220 -7.36 9.39 14.57
CA ILE A 220 -6.60 8.73 15.64
C ILE A 220 -7.55 8.27 16.74
N SER A 221 -7.47 7.01 17.11
CA SER A 221 -8.30 6.46 18.18
C SER A 221 -7.68 6.72 19.55
N SER A 222 -8.52 6.95 20.59
CA SER A 222 -8.06 7.03 21.97
C SER A 222 -7.32 5.76 22.41
N ASP A 223 -7.77 4.58 21.94
CA ASP A 223 -7.12 3.30 22.24
C ASP A 223 -5.68 3.26 21.70
N PHE A 224 -5.41 3.87 20.53
CA PHE A 224 -4.04 3.99 20.00
C PHE A 224 -3.19 4.89 20.90
N ILE A 225 -3.69 6.04 21.33
CA ILE A 225 -2.98 6.95 22.24
C ILE A 225 -2.63 6.23 23.55
N ASP A 226 -3.61 5.57 24.17
CA ASP A 226 -3.40 4.81 25.41
C ASP A 226 -2.33 3.73 25.23
N TYR A 227 -2.38 3.01 24.10
CA TYR A 227 -1.42 1.95 23.80
C TYR A 227 -0.01 2.50 23.52
N ALA A 228 0.10 3.61 22.81
CA ALA A 228 1.38 4.29 22.55
C ALA A 228 2.01 4.81 23.85
N ASN A 229 1.21 5.35 24.77
CA ASN A 229 1.67 5.78 26.08
C ASN A 229 2.13 4.59 26.95
N GLU A 230 1.43 3.45 26.91
CA GLU A 230 1.86 2.23 27.61
C GLU A 230 3.11 1.61 26.95
N PHE A 231 3.22 1.67 25.65
CA PHE A 231 4.44 1.31 24.91
C PHE A 231 5.63 2.14 25.36
N ASN A 232 5.49 3.47 25.48
CA ASN A 232 6.52 4.37 26.01
C ASN A 232 6.97 3.94 27.41
N LYS A 233 6.03 3.68 28.33
CA LYS A 233 6.37 3.21 29.70
C LYS A 233 7.15 1.90 29.66
N THR A 234 6.77 0.99 28.78
CA THR A 234 7.43 -0.31 28.64
C THR A 234 8.85 -0.19 28.09
N VAL A 235 9.06 0.66 27.07
CA VAL A 235 10.37 0.95 26.49
C VAL A 235 11.27 1.64 27.50
N THR A 236 10.76 2.69 28.17
CA THR A 236 11.51 3.46 29.18
C THR A 236 11.93 2.58 30.36
N LYS A 237 11.07 1.68 30.82
CA LYS A 237 11.40 0.72 31.88
C LYS A 237 12.56 -0.21 31.50
N LYS A 238 12.78 -0.45 30.21
CA LYS A 238 13.88 -1.27 29.67
C LYS A 238 15.12 -0.44 29.31
N GLY A 239 15.14 0.88 29.61
CA GLY A 239 16.26 1.77 29.36
C GLY A 239 16.28 2.42 27.98
N GLY A 240 15.22 2.28 27.19
CA GLY A 240 15.03 2.99 25.92
C GLY A 240 14.27 4.30 26.07
N GLU A 241 14.19 5.07 24.99
CA GLU A 241 13.40 6.29 24.88
C GLU A 241 12.51 6.22 23.63
N VAL A 242 11.30 6.80 23.69
CA VAL A 242 10.36 6.83 22.56
C VAL A 242 10.14 8.26 22.09
N PHE A 243 10.08 8.43 20.78
CA PHE A 243 9.76 9.70 20.12
C PHE A 243 8.71 9.43 19.05
N TYR A 244 7.73 10.30 18.93
CA TYR A 244 6.84 10.33 17.76
C TYR A 244 7.50 11.15 16.65
N TYR A 245 7.36 10.71 15.42
CA TYR A 245 7.80 11.45 14.24
C TYR A 245 6.82 11.25 13.09
N PHE A 246 6.58 12.29 12.30
CA PHE A 246 5.67 12.18 11.16
C PHE A 246 6.35 11.48 9.99
N PRO A 247 5.70 10.46 9.37
CA PRO A 247 6.21 9.82 8.16
C PRO A 247 6.22 10.79 6.98
N PRO A 248 6.92 10.51 5.88
CA PRO A 248 6.84 11.34 4.69
C PRO A 248 5.42 11.31 4.12
N MET A 249 4.88 12.46 3.74
CA MET A 249 3.53 12.64 3.25
C MET A 249 3.52 13.54 2.01
N ASN A 250 2.80 13.10 0.99
CA ASN A 250 2.62 13.84 -0.26
C ASN A 250 1.71 15.05 -0.02
N GLU A 251 2.23 16.26 -0.16
CA GLU A 251 1.50 17.50 0.15
C GLU A 251 0.26 17.72 -0.73
N ASP A 252 0.28 17.23 -1.98
CA ASP A 252 -0.88 17.32 -2.87
C ASP A 252 -2.01 16.36 -2.51
N SER A 253 -1.73 15.35 -1.70
CA SER A 253 -2.72 14.40 -1.22
C SER A 253 -3.55 14.90 -0.03
N LEU A 254 -3.21 16.03 0.57
CA LEU A 254 -3.94 16.57 1.71
C LEU A 254 -5.39 16.86 1.36
N ILE A 255 -6.32 16.44 2.22
CA ILE A 255 -7.76 16.76 2.10
C ILE A 255 -7.96 18.25 2.37
N ASP A 256 -7.40 18.74 3.47
CA ASP A 256 -7.33 20.16 3.79
C ASP A 256 -5.89 20.65 3.55
N LYS A 257 -5.73 21.57 2.62
CA LYS A 257 -4.43 22.18 2.30
C LYS A 257 -4.06 23.35 3.22
N SER A 258 -4.84 23.59 4.30
CA SER A 258 -4.47 24.59 5.30
C SER A 258 -3.39 24.04 6.24
N TYR A 259 -2.30 24.79 6.39
CA TYR A 259 -1.27 24.43 7.37
C TYR A 259 -1.78 24.48 8.82
N SER A 260 -2.89 25.20 9.08
CA SER A 260 -3.47 25.23 10.42
C SER A 260 -3.99 23.90 10.92
N SER A 261 -4.50 23.03 10.04
CA SER A 261 -4.93 21.68 10.44
C SER A 261 -3.78 20.81 10.91
N VAL A 262 -2.61 20.98 10.30
CA VAL A 262 -1.38 20.30 10.71
C VAL A 262 -0.91 20.76 12.08
N ASP A 263 -0.95 22.08 12.34
CA ASP A 263 -0.54 22.67 13.61
C ASP A 263 -1.51 22.28 14.75
N ASP A 264 -2.83 22.28 14.48
CA ASP A 264 -3.85 21.87 15.44
C ASP A 264 -3.71 20.38 15.80
N TYR A 265 -3.47 19.52 14.80
CA TYR A 265 -3.22 18.09 15.03
C TYR A 265 -1.91 17.84 15.80
N TYR A 266 -0.86 18.59 15.50
CA TYR A 266 0.40 18.53 16.24
C TYR A 266 0.21 18.92 17.69
N ALA A 267 -0.52 20.01 17.96
CA ALA A 267 -0.84 20.45 19.31
C ALA A 267 -1.65 19.39 20.08
N TYR A 268 -2.65 18.79 19.43
CA TYR A 268 -3.43 17.69 19.99
C TYR A 268 -2.52 16.50 20.39
N LEU A 269 -1.63 16.06 19.51
CA LEU A 269 -0.71 14.97 19.84
C LEU A 269 0.25 15.32 20.98
N CYS A 270 0.70 16.58 21.08
CA CYS A 270 1.54 17.04 22.19
C CYS A 270 0.82 16.97 23.54
N ASP A 271 -0.51 17.17 23.55
CA ASP A 271 -1.33 17.09 24.77
C ASP A 271 -1.65 15.65 25.18
N GLU A 272 -1.76 14.73 24.20
CA GLU A 272 -2.24 13.37 24.44
C GLU A 272 -1.10 12.34 24.63
N LEU A 273 0.07 12.56 24.08
CA LEU A 273 1.20 11.62 24.18
C LEU A 273 2.08 11.92 25.41
N ASP A 274 2.38 10.88 26.20
CA ASP A 274 3.29 10.93 27.36
C ASP A 274 4.79 11.07 26.98
N PHE A 275 5.12 11.15 25.69
CA PHE A 275 6.47 11.21 25.16
C PHE A 275 6.60 12.23 24.03
N PRO A 276 7.81 12.76 23.79
CA PRO A 276 7.98 13.90 22.91
C PRO A 276 7.76 13.56 21.44
N ILE A 277 7.27 14.55 20.69
CA ILE A 277 7.26 14.57 19.23
C ILE A 277 8.57 15.20 18.77
N MET A 278 9.31 14.51 17.91
CA MET A 278 10.56 14.99 17.34
C MET A 278 10.30 15.68 16.00
N GLY A 279 10.99 16.78 15.74
CA GLY A 279 10.90 17.51 14.47
C GLY A 279 9.63 18.37 14.32
N ASN A 280 9.48 18.93 13.13
CA ASN A 280 8.32 19.75 12.75
C ASN A 280 7.50 18.97 11.70
N PRO A 281 6.19 18.74 11.90
CA PRO A 281 5.35 17.98 10.97
C PRO A 281 5.35 18.53 9.54
N HIS A 282 5.50 19.84 9.37
CA HIS A 282 5.59 20.46 8.03
C HIS A 282 6.81 19.99 7.24
N ASN A 283 7.90 19.57 7.89
CA ASN A 283 9.08 19.01 7.21
C ASN A 283 8.82 17.60 6.62
N SER A 284 7.72 16.98 7.00
CA SER A 284 7.29 15.67 6.47
C SER A 284 6.33 15.80 5.28
N LEU A 285 5.81 17.02 5.02
CA LEU A 285 5.04 17.33 3.81
C LEU A 285 6.02 17.60 2.67
N MET A 286 5.98 16.77 1.64
CA MET A 286 6.96 16.81 0.56
C MET A 286 6.28 16.92 -0.80
N ASP A 287 6.98 17.56 -1.75
CA ASP A 287 6.53 17.68 -3.15
C ASP A 287 6.21 16.30 -3.73
N PRO A 288 5.11 16.16 -4.50
CA PRO A 288 4.68 14.91 -5.11
C PRO A 288 5.77 14.15 -5.87
N LEU A 289 6.71 14.84 -6.50
CA LEU A 289 7.78 14.23 -7.31
C LEU A 289 8.81 13.45 -6.48
N TRP A 290 8.81 13.58 -5.15
CA TRP A 290 9.60 12.76 -4.24
C TRP A 290 8.98 11.41 -3.92
N PHE A 291 7.74 11.15 -4.36
CA PHE A 291 7.03 9.90 -4.10
C PHE A 291 7.18 8.89 -5.24
N TYR A 292 6.72 7.67 -5.02
CA TYR A 292 6.76 6.59 -5.99
C TYR A 292 5.34 6.19 -6.43
N ASP A 293 4.61 5.40 -5.65
CA ASP A 293 3.35 4.78 -6.04
C ASP A 293 2.20 4.95 -5.02
N THR A 294 2.46 5.59 -3.89
CA THR A 294 1.47 5.99 -2.88
C THR A 294 1.81 7.34 -2.29
N ASN A 295 0.88 7.91 -1.48
CA ASN A 295 1.08 9.17 -0.77
C ASN A 295 2.14 9.12 0.35
N TYR A 296 2.71 7.93 0.62
CA TYR A 296 3.68 7.68 1.69
C TYR A 296 4.99 7.06 1.21
N HIS A 297 5.01 6.45 0.03
CA HIS A 297 6.20 5.76 -0.47
C HIS A 297 7.11 6.72 -1.22
N LEU A 298 8.22 7.06 -0.62
CA LEU A 298 9.22 7.88 -1.30
C LEU A 298 9.93 7.09 -2.41
N ASN A 299 10.26 7.76 -3.49
CA ASN A 299 11.21 7.26 -4.48
C ASN A 299 12.64 7.31 -3.92
N THR A 300 13.60 6.82 -4.70
CA THR A 300 15.01 6.74 -4.26
C THR A 300 15.58 8.09 -3.84
N SER A 301 15.33 9.15 -4.60
CA SER A 301 15.78 10.50 -4.30
C SER A 301 15.05 11.12 -3.11
N GLY A 302 13.73 10.94 -3.03
CA GLY A 302 12.90 11.41 -1.92
C GLY A 302 13.34 10.81 -0.58
N SER A 303 13.72 9.52 -0.54
CA SER A 303 14.20 8.90 0.70
C SER A 303 15.51 9.51 1.21
N VAL A 304 16.39 9.97 0.32
CA VAL A 304 17.63 10.69 0.70
C VAL A 304 17.31 12.06 1.31
N VAL A 305 16.42 12.82 0.67
CA VAL A 305 16.00 14.16 1.13
C VAL A 305 15.33 14.06 2.49
N TYR A 306 14.38 13.14 2.64
CA TYR A 306 13.67 12.92 3.90
C TYR A 306 14.60 12.44 5.01
N THR A 307 15.46 11.45 4.74
CA THR A 307 16.42 10.94 5.74
C THR A 307 17.39 12.03 6.20
N LYS A 308 17.79 12.94 5.31
CA LYS A 308 18.62 14.10 5.68
C LYS A 308 17.91 14.99 6.71
N GLN A 309 16.60 15.22 6.55
CA GLN A 309 15.81 15.97 7.53
C GLN A 309 15.71 15.20 8.86
N VAL A 310 15.42 13.89 8.82
CA VAL A 310 15.37 13.02 10.01
C VAL A 310 16.70 13.09 10.79
N ILE A 311 17.85 13.00 10.10
CA ILE A 311 19.17 13.10 10.72
C ILE A 311 19.34 14.47 11.40
N LYS A 312 18.91 15.57 10.78
CA LYS A 312 18.99 16.90 11.40
C LYS A 312 18.20 16.95 12.71
N ASP A 313 16.98 16.42 12.70
CA ASP A 313 16.09 16.44 13.86
C ASP A 313 16.65 15.54 14.99
N ILE A 314 17.22 14.38 14.65
CA ILE A 314 17.93 13.51 15.61
C ILE A 314 19.17 14.22 16.19
N LYS A 315 19.95 14.93 15.38
CA LYS A 315 21.10 15.69 15.87
C LYS A 315 20.72 16.80 16.84
N VAL A 316 19.59 17.47 16.58
CA VAL A 316 19.02 18.45 17.53
C VAL A 316 18.68 17.77 18.86
N LEU A 317 18.00 16.62 18.81
CA LEU A 317 17.66 15.83 20.00
C LEU A 317 18.91 15.42 20.79
N LEU A 318 19.95 14.97 20.10
CA LEU A 318 21.21 14.50 20.72
C LEU A 318 22.18 15.62 21.08
N ASN A 319 21.85 16.89 20.83
CA ASN A 319 22.77 18.03 20.93
C ASN A 319 24.08 17.82 20.12
N ASP A 320 24.00 17.12 18.99
CA ASP A 320 25.12 16.86 18.08
C ASP A 320 25.25 17.99 17.06
N SER A 321 26.30 18.79 17.19
CA SER A 321 26.60 19.89 16.27
C SER A 321 27.47 19.48 15.07
N SER A 322 27.76 18.20 14.90
CA SER A 322 28.56 17.71 13.78
C SER A 322 27.82 17.95 12.44
N LYS A 323 28.61 18.23 11.39
CA LYS A 323 28.08 18.52 10.06
C LYS A 323 27.46 17.25 9.47
N THR A 324 26.30 17.40 8.84
CA THR A 324 25.67 16.34 8.04
C THR A 324 26.18 16.44 6.60
N GLU A 325 26.86 15.40 6.14
CA GLU A 325 27.44 15.34 4.80
C GLU A 325 26.60 14.46 3.88
N ILE A 326 25.48 15.01 3.40
CA ILE A 326 24.58 14.35 2.44
C ILE A 326 24.40 15.30 1.27
N VAL A 327 24.79 14.84 0.08
CA VAL A 327 24.48 15.53 -1.18
C VAL A 327 23.01 15.31 -1.50
N GLU A 328 22.27 16.41 -1.61
CA GLU A 328 20.88 16.32 -2.03
C GLU A 328 20.81 15.89 -3.50
N PRO A 329 20.01 14.88 -3.82
CA PRO A 329 19.77 14.50 -5.20
C PRO A 329 18.93 15.58 -5.92
N GLU A 330 19.05 15.63 -7.23
CA GLU A 330 18.09 16.39 -8.05
C GLU A 330 16.70 15.76 -7.93
N MET A 331 15.67 16.60 -7.95
CA MET A 331 14.28 16.13 -7.98
C MET A 331 14.05 15.34 -9.27
N PRO A 332 13.51 14.12 -9.20
CA PRO A 332 13.20 13.36 -10.40
C PRO A 332 12.26 14.15 -11.31
N ALA A 333 12.51 14.09 -12.60
CA ALA A 333 11.55 14.62 -13.56
C ALA A 333 10.22 13.85 -13.41
N PRO A 334 9.07 14.53 -13.55
CA PRO A 334 7.81 13.82 -13.62
C PRO A 334 7.89 12.76 -14.72
N ILE A 335 7.51 11.52 -14.44
CA ILE A 335 7.20 10.59 -15.52
C ILE A 335 5.96 11.17 -16.21
N VAL A 336 6.21 12.02 -17.14
CA VAL A 336 5.23 12.27 -18.19
C VAL A 336 5.20 10.94 -18.90
N ASP A 337 4.06 10.27 -18.86
CA ASP A 337 3.84 9.18 -19.80
C ASP A 337 3.93 9.84 -21.19
N GLU A 338 5.16 9.87 -21.73
CA GLU A 338 5.40 10.15 -23.14
C GLU A 338 4.91 8.96 -23.96
N GLY A 339 3.91 8.23 -23.44
CA GLY A 339 3.15 7.36 -24.26
C GLY A 339 2.76 8.24 -25.44
N ASP A 340 3.35 7.98 -26.60
CA ASP A 340 2.83 8.40 -27.91
C ASP A 340 1.43 7.83 -28.06
N GLY A 341 0.57 8.19 -27.10
CA GLY A 341 -0.84 7.92 -27.14
C GLY A 341 -1.30 8.54 -28.44
N ASP A 342 -1.93 7.73 -29.26
CA ASP A 342 -2.44 8.17 -30.55
C ASP A 342 -3.34 9.39 -30.35
N ASN A 343 -2.83 10.57 -30.69
CA ASN A 343 -3.57 11.83 -30.65
C ASN A 343 -4.15 12.19 -32.01
N SER A 344 -4.03 11.33 -33.01
CA SER A 344 -4.49 11.58 -34.38
C SER A 344 -5.97 11.92 -34.46
N TYR A 345 -6.76 11.45 -33.50
CA TYR A 345 -8.20 11.69 -33.40
C TYR A 345 -8.58 12.91 -32.55
N ALA A 346 -7.65 13.65 -31.94
CA ALA A 346 -7.96 14.75 -31.02
C ALA A 346 -8.91 15.80 -31.63
N GLY A 347 -8.74 16.13 -32.93
CA GLY A 347 -9.58 17.10 -33.67
C GLY A 347 -11.02 16.65 -33.89
N TYR A 348 -11.34 15.37 -33.72
CA TYR A 348 -12.68 14.82 -33.96
C TYR A 348 -13.60 14.88 -32.75
N PHE A 349 -13.11 15.37 -31.59
CA PHE A 349 -13.87 15.41 -30.35
C PHE A 349 -14.21 16.85 -29.95
N ASP A 350 -15.40 17.02 -29.36
CA ASP A 350 -15.70 18.11 -28.45
C ASP A 350 -15.31 17.68 -27.04
N TYR A 351 -14.89 18.62 -26.22
CA TYR A 351 -14.40 18.32 -24.87
C TYR A 351 -14.66 19.46 -23.90
N GLU A 352 -14.64 19.15 -22.62
CA GLU A 352 -14.63 20.08 -21.50
C GLU A 352 -13.33 19.91 -20.70
N GLU A 353 -12.80 21.02 -20.20
CA GLU A 353 -11.69 21.00 -19.25
C GLU A 353 -12.23 21.03 -17.82
N LYS A 354 -11.82 20.10 -17.01
CA LYS A 354 -12.19 20.02 -15.60
C LYS A 354 -10.98 19.59 -14.78
N ASP A 355 -10.63 20.36 -13.75
CA ASP A 355 -9.54 20.04 -12.81
C ASP A 355 -8.21 19.68 -13.51
N ASN A 356 -7.86 20.42 -14.59
CA ASN A 356 -6.69 20.21 -15.44
C ASN A 356 -6.70 18.94 -16.29
N GLU A 357 -7.82 18.24 -16.36
CA GLU A 357 -8.06 17.05 -17.19
C GLU A 357 -9.06 17.37 -18.33
N ILE A 358 -9.12 16.49 -19.31
CA ILE A 358 -10.07 16.58 -20.44
C ILE A 358 -11.13 15.48 -20.27
N VAL A 359 -12.38 15.90 -20.40
CA VAL A 359 -13.54 15.03 -20.56
C VAL A 359 -14.08 15.18 -21.98
N LEU A 360 -14.09 14.11 -22.77
CA LEU A 360 -14.67 14.15 -24.13
C LEU A 360 -16.20 14.20 -24.03
N THR A 361 -16.83 15.14 -24.74
CA THR A 361 -18.28 15.39 -24.64
C THR A 361 -19.05 15.11 -25.94
N GLY A 362 -18.39 15.14 -27.08
CA GLY A 362 -19.02 14.89 -28.36
C GLY A 362 -18.06 14.34 -29.42
N LEU A 363 -18.59 13.59 -30.39
CA LEU A 363 -17.89 13.12 -31.56
C LEU A 363 -18.39 13.89 -32.79
N LYS A 364 -17.52 14.62 -33.46
CA LYS A 364 -17.88 15.56 -34.56
C LYS A 364 -18.20 14.88 -35.86
N ASN A 365 -17.73 13.65 -36.08
CA ASN A 365 -17.88 12.93 -37.34
C ASN A 365 -18.36 11.50 -37.09
N ASP A 366 -19.05 10.93 -38.10
CA ASP A 366 -19.39 9.52 -38.14
C ASP A 366 -18.16 8.70 -38.54
N LEU A 367 -17.52 8.07 -37.58
CA LEU A 367 -16.32 7.24 -37.76
C LEU A 367 -16.65 5.77 -37.53
N GLU A 368 -16.06 4.88 -38.32
CA GLU A 368 -16.17 3.43 -38.13
C GLU A 368 -15.17 2.92 -37.06
N GLU A 369 -13.98 3.51 -37.02
CA GLU A 369 -12.98 3.23 -36.00
C GLU A 369 -12.63 4.51 -35.26
N VAL A 370 -12.54 4.45 -33.96
CA VAL A 370 -12.26 5.59 -33.07
C VAL A 370 -11.19 5.20 -32.07
N VAL A 371 -10.16 6.03 -31.99
CA VAL A 371 -9.16 5.96 -30.93
C VAL A 371 -9.35 7.19 -30.04
N LEU A 372 -9.63 7.02 -28.75
CA LEU A 372 -9.70 8.16 -27.84
C LEU A 372 -8.30 8.77 -27.74
N PRO A 373 -8.18 10.09 -27.93
CA PRO A 373 -6.88 10.73 -27.85
C PRO A 373 -6.30 10.63 -26.44
N TYR A 374 -4.99 10.53 -26.34
CA TYR A 374 -4.30 10.55 -25.07
C TYR A 374 -4.31 11.96 -24.46
N ARG A 375 -4.11 12.97 -25.29
CA ARG A 375 -4.09 14.39 -24.90
C ARG A 375 -4.87 15.27 -25.88
N ILE A 376 -5.40 16.36 -25.35
CA ILE A 376 -5.86 17.54 -26.13
C ILE A 376 -5.24 18.77 -25.47
N ASN A 377 -4.58 19.62 -26.24
CA ASN A 377 -3.90 20.83 -25.76
C ASN A 377 -2.95 20.56 -24.57
N ASN A 378 -2.15 19.51 -24.67
CA ASN A 378 -1.24 19.02 -23.64
C ASN A 378 -1.89 18.55 -22.31
N LYS A 379 -3.22 18.56 -22.21
CA LYS A 379 -3.96 18.03 -21.07
C LYS A 379 -4.45 16.64 -21.36
N ILE A 380 -4.44 15.78 -20.33
CA ILE A 380 -4.78 14.37 -20.48
C ILE A 380 -6.28 14.18 -20.57
N VAL A 381 -6.68 13.28 -21.44
CA VAL A 381 -8.06 12.82 -21.57
C VAL A 381 -8.26 11.68 -20.58
N THR A 382 -9.01 11.89 -19.50
CA THR A 382 -9.21 10.87 -18.44
C THR A 382 -10.55 10.17 -18.51
N SER A 383 -11.51 10.78 -19.17
CA SER A 383 -12.86 10.23 -19.28
C SER A 383 -13.63 10.78 -20.47
N PHE A 384 -14.81 10.26 -20.67
CA PHE A 384 -15.76 10.75 -21.67
C PHE A 384 -17.20 10.66 -21.14
N SER A 385 -18.09 11.50 -21.67
CA SER A 385 -19.50 11.49 -21.28
C SER A 385 -20.19 10.22 -21.75
N ASN A 386 -21.20 9.77 -21.02
CA ASN A 386 -22.00 8.60 -21.38
C ASN A 386 -22.79 8.78 -22.71
N GLU A 387 -23.03 10.01 -23.14
CA GLU A 387 -23.69 10.31 -24.40
C GLU A 387 -22.76 10.22 -25.61
N LEU A 388 -21.44 10.17 -25.42
CA LEU A 388 -20.45 10.21 -26.51
C LEU A 388 -20.65 9.11 -27.55
N PHE A 389 -20.87 7.87 -27.12
CA PHE A 389 -21.07 6.73 -28.00
C PHE A 389 -22.48 6.12 -27.94
N LYS A 390 -23.27 6.46 -26.93
CA LYS A 390 -24.61 5.88 -26.74
C LYS A 390 -25.46 6.01 -28.00
N ASN A 391 -25.98 4.86 -28.44
CA ASN A 391 -26.79 4.74 -29.69
C ASN A 391 -26.03 5.07 -30.99
N ASN A 392 -24.73 5.20 -30.99
CA ASN A 392 -23.96 5.39 -32.20
C ASN A 392 -24.06 4.15 -33.10
N LYS A 393 -24.42 4.37 -34.39
CA LYS A 393 -24.63 3.31 -35.37
C LYS A 393 -23.49 3.18 -36.37
N SER A 394 -22.54 4.10 -36.35
CA SER A 394 -21.43 4.14 -37.31
C SER A 394 -20.21 3.40 -36.77
N VAL A 395 -19.93 3.53 -35.46
CA VAL A 395 -18.74 2.99 -34.87
C VAL A 395 -18.75 1.47 -34.79
N LYS A 396 -17.67 0.85 -35.26
CA LYS A 396 -17.42 -0.60 -35.25
C LYS A 396 -16.31 -1.01 -34.24
N LYS A 397 -15.37 -0.11 -34.00
CA LYS A 397 -14.25 -0.34 -33.11
C LYS A 397 -13.91 0.92 -32.33
N ILE A 398 -13.70 0.76 -31.01
CA ILE A 398 -13.26 1.84 -30.14
C ILE A 398 -11.99 1.39 -29.41
N THR A 399 -10.98 2.23 -29.40
CA THR A 399 -9.75 2.03 -28.60
C THR A 399 -9.70 3.07 -27.49
N LEU A 400 -9.67 2.58 -26.24
CA LEU A 400 -9.46 3.37 -25.04
C LEU A 400 -8.00 3.22 -24.61
N GLN A 401 -7.31 4.34 -24.48
CA GLN A 401 -5.92 4.37 -24.10
C GLN A 401 -5.78 4.17 -22.56
N GLU A 402 -4.56 3.96 -22.07
CA GLU A 402 -4.27 3.67 -20.68
C GLU A 402 -4.58 4.80 -19.69
N ASN A 403 -4.72 6.02 -20.19
CA ASN A 403 -5.09 7.24 -19.43
C ASN A 403 -6.57 7.32 -19.04
N ILE A 404 -7.43 6.48 -19.63
CA ILE A 404 -8.87 6.49 -19.31
C ILE A 404 -9.07 5.85 -17.93
N THR A 405 -9.59 6.64 -16.99
CA THR A 405 -9.83 6.23 -15.60
C THR A 405 -11.31 6.03 -15.27
N LYS A 406 -12.21 6.48 -16.16
CA LYS A 406 -13.65 6.41 -15.93
C LYS A 406 -14.43 6.10 -17.21
N ILE A 407 -15.37 5.15 -17.10
CA ILE A 407 -16.36 4.82 -18.12
C ILE A 407 -17.74 4.82 -17.44
N ASP A 408 -18.59 5.76 -17.80
CA ASP A 408 -19.90 5.94 -17.17
C ASP A 408 -20.94 4.89 -17.58
N ASP A 409 -22.09 4.91 -16.89
CA ASP A 409 -23.23 4.01 -17.18
C ASP A 409 -23.66 4.15 -18.64
N TYR A 410 -24.00 3.03 -19.25
CA TYR A 410 -24.53 2.97 -20.63
C TYR A 410 -23.62 3.55 -21.73
N SER A 411 -22.34 3.77 -21.49
CA SER A 411 -21.43 4.47 -22.41
C SER A 411 -21.42 3.90 -23.84
N PHE A 412 -21.59 2.61 -24.00
CA PHE A 412 -21.65 1.95 -25.31
C PHE A 412 -23.03 1.34 -25.62
N ALA A 413 -24.06 1.64 -24.81
CA ALA A 413 -25.36 1.09 -24.97
C ALA A 413 -25.98 1.47 -26.31
N GLY A 414 -26.60 0.50 -26.97
CA GLY A 414 -27.28 0.70 -28.25
C GLY A 414 -26.36 0.91 -29.46
N CYS A 415 -25.05 0.73 -29.34
CA CYS A 415 -24.10 0.74 -30.45
C CYS A 415 -24.18 -0.59 -31.23
N THR A 416 -25.18 -0.73 -32.08
CA THR A 416 -25.51 -2.03 -32.71
C THR A 416 -24.45 -2.55 -33.68
N ASN A 417 -23.60 -1.68 -34.23
CA ASN A 417 -22.52 -2.05 -35.15
C ASN A 417 -21.16 -2.19 -34.46
N LEU A 418 -21.08 -1.86 -33.16
CA LEU A 418 -19.85 -1.97 -32.39
C LEU A 418 -19.50 -3.45 -32.18
N ASN A 419 -18.33 -3.86 -32.66
CA ASN A 419 -17.79 -5.22 -32.57
C ASN A 419 -16.73 -5.36 -31.53
N SER A 420 -15.89 -4.34 -31.35
CA SER A 420 -14.71 -4.40 -30.44
C SER A 420 -14.48 -3.11 -29.68
N ILE A 421 -14.18 -3.28 -28.41
CA ILE A 421 -13.66 -2.24 -27.51
C ILE A 421 -12.29 -2.70 -27.06
N ILE A 422 -11.25 -1.98 -27.39
CA ILE A 422 -9.87 -2.26 -27.00
C ILE A 422 -9.52 -1.41 -25.80
N LEU A 423 -9.12 -2.01 -24.70
CA LEU A 423 -8.60 -1.33 -23.52
C LEU A 423 -7.09 -1.51 -23.49
N LYS A 424 -6.33 -0.43 -23.53
CA LYS A 424 -4.87 -0.48 -23.37
C LYS A 424 -4.42 -0.48 -21.90
N GLN A 425 -5.30 -0.10 -20.96
CA GLN A 425 -5.00 -0.12 -19.53
C GLN A 425 -4.78 -1.57 -19.05
N THR A 426 -3.67 -1.82 -18.39
CA THR A 426 -3.27 -3.14 -17.89
C THR A 426 -3.89 -3.50 -16.53
N LEU A 427 -4.28 -2.49 -15.74
CA LEU A 427 -4.85 -2.65 -14.41
C LEU A 427 -6.34 -2.28 -14.41
N PRO A 428 -7.26 -3.26 -14.31
CA PRO A 428 -8.70 -2.99 -14.31
C PRO A 428 -9.16 -2.07 -13.17
N SER A 429 -8.50 -2.14 -12.01
CA SER A 429 -8.80 -1.30 -10.85
C SER A 429 -8.57 0.21 -11.09
N LYS A 430 -7.79 0.58 -12.09
CA LYS A 430 -7.60 1.98 -12.49
C LYS A 430 -8.76 2.55 -13.30
N ILE A 431 -9.70 1.72 -13.76
CA ILE A 431 -10.86 2.18 -14.53
C ILE A 431 -12.12 2.00 -13.69
N LYS A 432 -12.68 3.09 -13.21
CA LYS A 432 -14.00 3.08 -12.59
C LYS A 432 -15.06 2.89 -13.67
N ILE A 433 -15.78 1.77 -13.64
CA ILE A 433 -16.80 1.46 -14.63
C ILE A 433 -18.22 1.56 -14.06
N GLY A 434 -19.11 2.07 -14.89
CA GLY A 434 -20.54 2.13 -14.63
C GLY A 434 -21.28 0.82 -14.90
N SER A 435 -22.60 0.90 -14.86
CA SER A 435 -23.52 -0.20 -15.12
C SER A 435 -23.89 -0.27 -16.61
N ASN A 436 -24.30 -1.46 -17.08
CA ASN A 436 -24.93 -1.67 -18.39
C ASN A 436 -24.13 -1.12 -19.59
N LEU A 437 -22.79 -1.14 -19.52
CA LEU A 437 -21.92 -0.57 -20.56
C LEU A 437 -22.25 -1.09 -21.96
N LEU A 438 -22.56 -2.37 -22.09
CA LEU A 438 -22.77 -3.10 -23.36
C LEU A 438 -24.22 -3.43 -23.63
N GLU A 439 -25.16 -2.70 -23.05
CA GLU A 439 -26.58 -2.97 -23.28
C GLU A 439 -26.97 -2.73 -24.76
N GLY A 440 -27.61 -3.71 -25.39
CA GLY A 440 -28.03 -3.61 -26.79
C GLY A 440 -26.87 -3.61 -27.81
N THR A 441 -25.66 -4.06 -27.42
CA THR A 441 -24.54 -4.30 -28.33
C THR A 441 -23.97 -5.71 -28.22
N ASN A 442 -23.36 -6.21 -29.31
CA ASN A 442 -22.65 -7.49 -29.34
C ASN A 442 -21.13 -7.32 -29.17
N ALA A 443 -20.67 -6.13 -28.86
CA ALA A 443 -19.24 -5.82 -28.73
C ALA A 443 -18.52 -6.75 -27.75
N ARG A 444 -17.27 -7.09 -28.08
CA ARG A 444 -16.32 -7.75 -27.21
C ARG A 444 -15.31 -6.73 -26.69
N ILE A 445 -14.80 -6.99 -25.50
CA ILE A 445 -13.75 -6.18 -24.88
C ILE A 445 -12.44 -6.95 -25.04
N TYR A 446 -11.43 -6.26 -25.54
CA TYR A 446 -10.09 -6.79 -25.71
C TYR A 446 -9.13 -6.06 -24.77
N VAL A 447 -8.32 -6.82 -24.06
CA VAL A 447 -7.34 -6.33 -23.08
C VAL A 447 -5.96 -6.88 -23.41
N PRO A 448 -4.86 -6.26 -22.94
CA PRO A 448 -3.52 -6.82 -23.12
C PRO A 448 -3.45 -8.26 -22.57
N GLU A 449 -2.76 -9.15 -23.28
CA GLU A 449 -2.66 -10.58 -22.93
C GLU A 449 -2.18 -10.77 -21.47
N SER A 450 -1.17 -9.99 -21.06
CA SER A 450 -0.64 -10.01 -19.69
C SER A 450 -1.66 -9.64 -18.60
N SER A 451 -2.76 -8.98 -18.98
CA SER A 451 -3.78 -8.46 -18.04
C SER A 451 -5.09 -9.25 -18.07
N LEU A 452 -5.22 -10.22 -18.98
CA LEU A 452 -6.48 -10.95 -19.16
C LEU A 452 -6.99 -11.59 -17.87
N SER A 453 -6.13 -12.29 -17.15
CA SER A 453 -6.49 -12.95 -15.90
C SER A 453 -6.93 -11.95 -14.82
N THR A 454 -6.29 -10.78 -14.76
CA THR A 454 -6.62 -9.71 -13.82
C THR A 454 -8.00 -9.13 -14.12
N TYR A 455 -8.33 -8.86 -15.40
CA TYR A 455 -9.66 -8.39 -15.79
C TYR A 455 -10.75 -9.42 -15.51
N LEU A 456 -10.51 -10.70 -15.76
CA LEU A 456 -11.48 -11.77 -15.51
C LEU A 456 -11.78 -11.98 -14.03
N SER A 457 -10.81 -11.70 -13.14
CA SER A 457 -10.95 -11.85 -11.69
C SER A 457 -11.40 -10.56 -10.98
N ASP A 458 -11.33 -9.41 -11.63
CA ASP A 458 -11.73 -8.13 -11.04
C ASP A 458 -13.22 -8.06 -10.77
N TYR A 459 -13.61 -7.62 -9.56
CA TYR A 459 -15.00 -7.57 -9.12
C TYR A 459 -15.91 -6.73 -10.02
N SER A 460 -15.41 -5.63 -10.56
CA SER A 460 -16.19 -4.71 -11.41
C SER A 460 -16.34 -5.24 -12.84
N TRP A 461 -15.31 -5.94 -13.36
CA TRP A 461 -15.21 -6.40 -14.73
C TRP A 461 -15.71 -7.83 -14.94
N ASN A 462 -15.75 -8.69 -13.92
CA ASN A 462 -16.11 -10.11 -14.03
C ASN A 462 -17.53 -10.33 -14.60
N LYS A 463 -18.43 -9.38 -14.43
CA LYS A 463 -19.77 -9.41 -15.04
C LYS A 463 -19.74 -9.39 -16.57
N TYR A 464 -18.62 -8.97 -17.17
CA TYR A 464 -18.37 -8.99 -18.62
C TYR A 464 -17.40 -10.11 -19.04
N ALA A 465 -17.03 -11.03 -18.17
CA ALA A 465 -16.00 -12.06 -18.42
C ALA A 465 -16.24 -12.87 -19.72
N SER A 466 -17.49 -13.19 -20.05
CA SER A 466 -17.83 -13.90 -21.29
C SER A 466 -17.58 -13.09 -22.57
N ARG A 467 -17.35 -11.79 -22.45
CA ARG A 467 -17.08 -10.84 -23.55
C ARG A 467 -15.64 -10.30 -23.53
N ILE A 468 -14.84 -10.66 -22.54
CA ILE A 468 -13.44 -10.21 -22.43
C ILE A 468 -12.52 -11.27 -23.06
N SER A 469 -11.58 -10.81 -23.87
CA SER A 469 -10.55 -11.63 -24.53
C SER A 469 -9.23 -10.86 -24.57
N SER A 470 -8.09 -11.54 -24.74
CA SER A 470 -6.82 -10.87 -25.00
C SER A 470 -6.70 -10.40 -26.45
N ILE A 471 -5.87 -9.36 -26.64
CA ILE A 471 -5.40 -8.93 -27.97
C ILE A 471 -4.24 -9.82 -28.35
#